data_f2df0443e044b4ca8a4cc070f8d7ae0a
#
_entry.id   f2df0443e044b4ca8a4cc070f8d7ae0a
#
_cell.length_a   1.000
_cell.length_b   1.000
_cell.length_c   1.000
_cell.angle_alpha   90.00
_cell.angle_beta   90.00
_cell.angle_gamma   90.00
#
_symmetry.space_group_name_H-M   'P 1'
#
loop_
_entity.id
_entity.type
_entity.pdbx_description
1 polymer ?
#
loop_
_entity_poly.entity_id
_entity_poly.type
_entity_poly.pdbx_seq_one_letter_code
_entity_poly.pdbx_strand_id
1 'polypeptide(L)'
;LLFLTLLTASHEISIDGRLDDASWKQAVEYTKYYESLPFTLDEPKDFQKVLILEDEKGIYLGFVNEQAKDTVRANKHERDDEMANTDKAGLAIDFDGDGLAAYSFTVSASGSISDGIYRNENEVNYDWDADWKSAVFIDENFWYIEMFIPWTIAPMKSVEGEFREVKLSFWRLLASEWRVNTTIKGNPRQEKFMSLFHPYRFKNYKVTSIDYFPYVTVSDDRLLEEIDEKFGAEIFWKIDSGKQLNIALNPDFGQVESDELVVNFSSSETFYSDKRPFFSENHSLFDVKGFTYFYIINTRRIGAAPDYNCNQFAKPQQNLCEASKVGINDIDYAIRYTQKSESFDFGFLGASEADESFSKGRDFYSFRLRKNYENISLGYLGTYTDRPILDRDADVHALDMVYRPNDKTRIDSIYISSKVDQGLGNLNKDGEAFRFRLTASPTTNRYYDAFLFFFDEDTDINDMGYQIIDDYFFGGLQSGFKKSDFSDSSIFLSNQLELGFGHERSEEHTS
;
A
#
# COMPACT_ATOMS: atom_id res chain seq x y z
N LEU A 1 -13.42 48.70 14.63
CA LEU A 1 -12.82 47.34 14.51
C LEU A 1 -13.11 46.81 13.10
N LEU A 2 -12.18 46.97 12.16
CA LEU A 2 -12.25 46.34 10.85
C LEU A 2 -11.81 44.88 11.02
N PHE A 3 -12.73 43.93 10.88
CA PHE A 3 -12.36 42.54 10.64
C PHE A 3 -11.87 42.41 9.21
N LEU A 4 -10.55 42.35 9.01
CA LEU A 4 -9.97 41.81 7.77
C LEU A 4 -10.18 40.29 7.84
N THR A 5 -11.24 39.79 7.23
CA THR A 5 -11.31 38.40 6.81
C THR A 5 -10.25 38.21 5.71
N LEU A 6 -9.13 37.57 6.04
CA LEU A 6 -8.29 36.96 5.04
C LEU A 6 -9.17 35.90 4.33
N LEU A 7 -9.71 36.25 3.19
CA LEU A 7 -10.24 35.30 2.24
C LEU A 7 -9.06 34.43 1.80
N THR A 8 -9.00 33.22 2.25
CA THR A 8 -8.22 32.17 1.56
C THR A 8 -8.86 32.02 0.18
N ALA A 9 -8.20 32.54 -0.84
CA ALA A 9 -8.68 32.40 -2.21
C ALA A 9 -8.67 30.91 -2.56
N SER A 10 -9.85 30.33 -2.73
CA SER A 10 -9.96 29.02 -3.39
C SER A 10 -9.53 29.22 -4.84
N HIS A 11 -8.64 28.38 -5.34
CA HIS A 11 -8.25 28.40 -6.73
C HIS A 11 -9.44 27.89 -7.57
N GLU A 12 -9.91 28.70 -8.50
CA GLU A 12 -10.84 28.26 -9.53
C GLU A 12 -10.03 27.60 -10.65
N ILE A 13 -9.73 26.31 -10.52
CA ILE A 13 -9.08 25.47 -11.52
C ILE A 13 -10.08 24.44 -12.00
N SER A 14 -10.29 24.40 -13.31
CA SER A 14 -11.09 23.36 -13.99
C SER A 14 -10.13 22.26 -14.45
N ILE A 15 -10.30 21.05 -13.97
CA ILE A 15 -9.46 19.93 -14.40
C ILE A 15 -9.90 19.49 -15.80
N ASP A 16 -9.37 20.12 -16.84
CA ASP A 16 -9.69 19.86 -18.25
C ASP A 16 -8.44 19.56 -19.13
N GLY A 17 -7.26 19.56 -18.51
CA GLY A 17 -5.95 19.32 -19.12
C GLY A 17 -5.29 20.58 -19.70
N ARG A 18 -5.93 21.75 -19.58
CA ARG A 18 -5.43 23.03 -20.10
C ARG A 18 -4.94 23.92 -18.98
N LEU A 19 -3.65 24.26 -18.99
CA LEU A 19 -3.05 25.11 -17.96
C LEU A 19 -3.28 26.60 -18.26
N ASP A 20 -4.49 26.99 -18.68
CA ASP A 20 -4.84 28.36 -19.06
C ASP A 20 -5.61 29.14 -18.00
N ASP A 21 -6.04 28.48 -16.92
CA ASP A 21 -6.64 29.12 -15.75
C ASP A 21 -5.70 30.15 -15.12
N ALA A 22 -6.27 31.29 -14.72
CA ALA A 22 -5.51 32.40 -14.16
C ALA A 22 -4.70 32.02 -12.90
N SER A 23 -5.17 31.05 -12.15
CA SER A 23 -4.56 30.54 -10.93
C SER A 23 -3.17 29.93 -11.18
N TRP A 24 -2.93 29.32 -12.32
CA TRP A 24 -1.63 28.73 -12.69
C TRP A 24 -0.48 29.74 -12.71
N LYS A 25 -0.75 31.05 -12.87
CA LYS A 25 0.27 32.10 -12.80
C LYS A 25 0.91 32.27 -11.41
N GLN A 26 0.27 31.72 -10.38
CA GLN A 26 0.75 31.76 -8.98
C GLN A 26 1.43 30.45 -8.57
N ALA A 27 1.46 29.45 -9.47
CA ALA A 27 2.04 28.15 -9.20
C ALA A 27 3.53 28.20 -8.95
N VAL A 28 4.00 27.35 -8.04
CA VAL A 28 5.42 27.07 -7.89
C VAL A 28 5.85 26.16 -9.03
N GLU A 29 6.93 26.55 -9.74
CA GLU A 29 7.44 25.77 -10.86
C GLU A 29 8.59 24.86 -10.44
N TYR A 30 8.55 23.61 -10.95
CA TYR A 30 9.63 22.64 -10.83
C TYR A 30 10.11 22.24 -12.22
N THR A 31 11.37 22.53 -12.53
CA THR A 31 11.94 22.35 -13.89
C THR A 31 13.18 21.49 -13.94
N LYS A 32 13.73 21.11 -12.77
CA LYS A 32 14.99 20.38 -12.70
C LYS A 32 14.74 18.88 -12.71
N TYR A 33 15.09 18.23 -13.81
CA TYR A 33 14.98 16.79 -14.01
C TYR A 33 16.33 16.16 -14.34
N TYR A 34 16.40 14.85 -14.13
CA TYR A 34 17.55 14.02 -14.44
C TYR A 34 17.08 12.78 -15.20
N GLU A 35 17.84 12.34 -16.19
CA GLU A 35 17.59 11.08 -16.88
C GLU A 35 17.93 9.92 -15.94
N SER A 36 16.91 9.19 -15.48
CA SER A 36 17.06 8.08 -14.52
C SER A 36 16.95 6.70 -15.17
N LEU A 37 16.47 6.64 -16.41
CA LEU A 37 16.51 5.47 -17.27
C LEU A 37 16.69 5.92 -18.73
N PRO A 38 17.81 5.53 -19.39
CA PRO A 38 19.02 4.91 -18.81
C PRO A 38 19.57 5.78 -17.67
N PHE A 39 20.30 5.20 -16.74
CA PHE A 39 20.75 5.89 -15.52
C PHE A 39 22.00 6.74 -15.80
N THR A 40 21.86 7.78 -16.62
CA THR A 40 22.95 8.73 -16.94
C THR A 40 23.04 9.82 -15.89
N LEU A 41 21.92 10.23 -15.31
CA LEU A 41 21.74 11.38 -14.41
C LEU A 41 22.05 12.74 -15.10
N ASP A 42 22.09 12.76 -16.42
CA ASP A 42 22.21 13.95 -17.21
C ASP A 42 20.92 14.78 -17.23
N GLU A 43 20.99 16.01 -17.67
CA GLU A 43 19.83 16.83 -17.91
C GLU A 43 19.07 16.31 -19.14
N PRO A 44 17.74 16.13 -19.07
CA PRO A 44 16.96 15.65 -20.20
C PRO A 44 17.01 16.58 -21.40
N LYS A 45 16.94 16.00 -22.61
CA LYS A 45 16.94 16.76 -23.87
C LYS A 45 15.64 17.53 -24.08
N ASP A 46 14.49 16.93 -23.68
CA ASP A 46 13.17 17.50 -23.87
C ASP A 46 12.78 18.33 -22.65
N PHE A 47 12.19 19.49 -22.90
CA PHE A 47 11.71 20.36 -21.84
C PHE A 47 10.53 19.70 -21.09
N GLN A 48 10.56 19.84 -19.78
CA GLN A 48 9.46 19.42 -18.93
C GLN A 48 9.42 20.27 -17.65
N LYS A 49 8.20 20.54 -17.18
CA LYS A 49 8.01 21.23 -15.90
C LYS A 49 6.73 20.76 -15.20
N VAL A 50 6.68 20.95 -13.89
CA VAL A 50 5.48 20.81 -13.09
C VAL A 50 5.17 22.11 -12.41
N LEU A 51 3.90 22.48 -12.44
CA LEU A 51 3.29 23.59 -11.71
C LEU A 51 2.60 23.01 -10.47
N ILE A 52 2.82 23.62 -9.30
CA ILE A 52 2.25 23.18 -8.03
C ILE A 52 1.45 24.32 -7.43
N LEU A 53 0.18 24.04 -7.12
CA LEU A 53 -0.70 24.91 -6.35
C LEU A 53 -1.37 24.12 -5.26
N GLU A 54 -1.81 24.79 -4.20
CA GLU A 54 -2.57 24.19 -3.12
C GLU A 54 -3.65 25.14 -2.61
N ASP A 55 -4.75 24.57 -2.14
CA ASP A 55 -5.76 25.27 -1.37
C ASP A 55 -6.32 24.38 -0.26
N GLU A 56 -7.39 24.78 0.39
CA GLU A 56 -8.05 24.01 1.46
C GLU A 56 -8.64 22.67 1.00
N LYS A 57 -8.84 22.47 -0.32
CA LYS A 57 -9.41 21.25 -0.90
C LYS A 57 -8.35 20.21 -1.20
N GLY A 58 -7.18 20.63 -1.69
CA GLY A 58 -6.15 19.69 -2.11
C GLY A 58 -4.96 20.34 -2.82
N ILE A 59 -4.20 19.49 -3.51
CA ILE A 59 -3.05 19.81 -4.31
C ILE A 59 -3.47 19.79 -5.78
N TYR A 60 -3.10 20.84 -6.52
CA TYR A 60 -3.27 20.92 -7.96
C TYR A 60 -1.90 20.85 -8.63
N LEU A 61 -1.78 19.98 -9.62
CA LEU A 61 -0.55 19.79 -10.38
C LEU A 61 -0.80 20.00 -11.88
N GLY A 62 0.06 20.79 -12.51
CA GLY A 62 0.04 20.98 -13.94
C GLY A 62 1.35 20.50 -14.55
N PHE A 63 1.34 19.46 -15.37
CA PHE A 63 2.53 18.98 -16.08
C PHE A 63 2.57 19.55 -17.49
N VAL A 64 3.75 20.02 -17.89
CA VAL A 64 4.05 20.46 -19.25
C VAL A 64 5.18 19.60 -19.79
N ASN A 65 4.90 18.84 -20.84
CA ASN A 65 5.84 17.89 -21.41
C ASN A 65 6.06 18.21 -22.90
N GLU A 66 7.26 18.64 -23.26
CA GLU A 66 7.64 18.87 -24.65
C GLU A 66 7.74 17.54 -25.40
N GLN A 67 6.95 17.39 -26.45
CA GLN A 67 6.96 16.25 -27.34
C GLN A 67 6.09 16.56 -28.57
N ALA A 68 6.61 16.32 -29.78
CA ALA A 68 5.82 16.48 -31.00
C ALA A 68 4.63 15.50 -31.01
N LYS A 69 3.45 15.98 -31.34
CA LYS A 69 2.18 15.28 -31.27
C LYS A 69 2.19 13.91 -31.95
N ASP A 70 2.85 13.80 -33.08
CA ASP A 70 2.96 12.56 -33.88
C ASP A 70 3.90 11.51 -33.22
N THR A 71 4.67 11.90 -32.22
CA THR A 71 5.55 11.00 -31.45
C THR A 71 4.95 10.58 -30.12
N VAL A 72 3.87 11.24 -29.67
CA VAL A 72 3.19 10.91 -28.41
C VAL A 72 2.49 9.57 -28.50
N ARG A 73 2.84 8.66 -27.61
CA ARG A 73 2.14 7.38 -27.47
C ARG A 73 0.99 7.54 -26.47
N ALA A 74 -0.23 7.58 -26.96
CA ALA A 74 -1.46 7.79 -26.19
C ALA A 74 -2.41 6.59 -26.32
N ASN A 75 -1.91 5.37 -26.11
CA ASN A 75 -2.71 4.16 -26.16
C ASN A 75 -3.56 4.05 -24.88
N LYS A 76 -4.88 3.92 -25.03
CA LYS A 76 -5.76 3.64 -23.89
C LYS A 76 -5.48 2.26 -23.33
N HIS A 77 -5.51 2.17 -22.03
CA HIS A 77 -5.31 0.95 -21.27
C HIS A 77 -6.21 0.98 -20.02
N GLU A 78 -6.35 -0.13 -19.35
CA GLU A 78 -7.05 -0.24 -18.07
C GLU A 78 -6.32 0.53 -16.98
N ARG A 79 -7.01 0.84 -15.88
CA ARG A 79 -6.38 1.41 -14.68
C ARG A 79 -5.28 0.46 -14.21
N ASP A 80 -4.19 1.01 -13.68
CA ASP A 80 -3.05 0.29 -13.10
C ASP A 80 -2.29 -0.67 -14.03
N ASP A 81 -2.53 -0.60 -15.36
CA ASP A 81 -1.69 -1.29 -16.33
C ASP A 81 -0.34 -0.57 -16.48
N GLU A 82 0.59 -0.93 -15.58
CA GLU A 82 1.94 -0.38 -15.57
C GLU A 82 2.79 -0.82 -16.78
N MET A 83 2.41 -1.91 -17.43
CA MET A 83 3.11 -2.44 -18.62
C MET A 83 2.64 -1.79 -19.91
N ALA A 84 1.58 -0.99 -19.89
CA ALA A 84 1.06 -0.31 -21.07
C ALA A 84 2.14 0.57 -21.74
N ASN A 85 2.33 0.33 -23.04
CA ASN A 85 3.30 1.09 -23.86
C ASN A 85 2.71 2.45 -24.27
N THR A 86 2.68 3.37 -23.34
CA THR A 86 2.16 4.73 -23.47
C THR A 86 3.04 5.72 -22.73
N ASP A 87 3.10 6.96 -23.18
CA ASP A 87 3.78 8.04 -22.46
C ASP A 87 3.03 8.32 -21.15
N LYS A 88 3.78 8.47 -20.06
CA LYS A 88 3.22 8.66 -18.71
C LYS A 88 3.98 9.77 -17.98
N ALA A 89 3.29 10.47 -17.10
CA ALA A 89 3.96 11.33 -16.11
C ALA A 89 3.20 11.25 -14.78
N GLY A 90 3.89 11.56 -13.69
CA GLY A 90 3.28 11.40 -12.38
C GLY A 90 4.07 12.00 -11.23
N LEU A 91 3.46 11.84 -10.06
CA LEU A 91 3.95 12.22 -8.74
C LEU A 91 4.09 10.98 -7.87
N ALA A 92 5.17 10.93 -7.10
CA ALA A 92 5.24 10.12 -5.88
C ALA A 92 5.40 11.06 -4.68
N ILE A 93 4.56 10.92 -3.64
CA ILE A 93 4.53 11.82 -2.49
C ILE A 93 4.43 11.04 -1.17
N ASP A 94 5.38 11.30 -0.29
CA ASP A 94 5.37 10.89 1.11
C ASP A 94 4.79 12.05 1.93
N PHE A 95 3.51 11.97 2.28
CA PHE A 95 2.79 13.02 3.00
C PHE A 95 3.27 13.22 4.44
N ASP A 96 3.95 12.24 5.01
CA ASP A 96 4.47 12.28 6.37
C ASP A 96 5.96 12.62 6.42
N GLY A 97 6.66 12.60 5.27
CA GLY A 97 8.08 12.91 5.13
C GLY A 97 9.02 11.93 5.84
N ASP A 98 8.51 10.79 6.32
CA ASP A 98 9.24 9.84 7.17
C ASP A 98 9.87 8.67 6.38
N GLY A 99 9.54 8.54 5.09
CA GLY A 99 10.03 7.48 4.21
C GLY A 99 9.48 6.08 4.56
N LEU A 100 8.34 5.99 5.23
CA LEU A 100 7.69 4.72 5.55
C LEU A 100 6.71 4.30 4.47
N ALA A 101 5.98 5.28 3.90
CA ALA A 101 5.07 5.06 2.79
C ALA A 101 5.01 6.31 1.90
N ALA A 102 4.90 6.12 0.60
CA ALA A 102 4.62 7.19 -0.35
C ALA A 102 3.51 6.77 -1.30
N TYR A 103 2.75 7.73 -1.80
CA TYR A 103 1.62 7.52 -2.70
C TYR A 103 2.00 7.94 -4.11
N SER A 104 1.72 7.08 -5.07
CA SER A 104 2.00 7.31 -6.50
C SER A 104 0.71 7.70 -7.21
N PHE A 105 0.78 8.70 -8.08
CA PHE A 105 -0.30 9.14 -8.95
C PHE A 105 0.26 9.32 -10.34
N THR A 106 -0.22 8.54 -11.29
CA THR A 106 0.27 8.46 -12.66
C THR A 106 -0.86 8.74 -13.63
N VAL A 107 -0.58 9.54 -14.66
CA VAL A 107 -1.49 9.76 -15.79
C VAL A 107 -0.74 9.48 -17.08
N SER A 108 -1.34 8.68 -17.95
CA SER A 108 -0.84 8.45 -19.30
C SER A 108 -1.32 9.55 -20.27
N ALA A 109 -0.62 9.71 -21.37
CA ALA A 109 -1.03 10.63 -22.44
C ALA A 109 -2.41 10.30 -23.04
N SER A 110 -2.94 9.09 -22.83
CA SER A 110 -4.29 8.70 -23.20
C SER A 110 -5.38 9.11 -22.20
N GLY A 111 -4.99 9.61 -21.01
CA GLY A 111 -5.87 9.93 -19.90
C GLY A 111 -6.19 8.72 -18.99
N SER A 112 -5.61 7.54 -19.22
CA SER A 112 -5.70 6.43 -18.27
C SER A 112 -4.86 6.74 -17.04
N ILE A 113 -5.35 6.36 -15.86
CA ILE A 113 -4.72 6.63 -14.57
C ILE A 113 -4.19 5.36 -13.92
N SER A 114 -3.21 5.54 -13.04
CA SER A 114 -2.68 4.50 -12.17
C SER A 114 -2.30 5.12 -10.84
N ASP A 115 -2.59 4.43 -9.74
CA ASP A 115 -2.20 4.86 -8.40
C ASP A 115 -1.74 3.68 -7.55
N GLY A 116 -0.97 3.97 -6.52
CA GLY A 116 -0.41 2.90 -5.68
C GLY A 116 0.35 3.44 -4.47
N ILE A 117 0.78 2.54 -3.62
CA ILE A 117 1.52 2.87 -2.40
C ILE A 117 2.92 2.27 -2.46
N TYR A 118 3.94 3.13 -2.41
CA TYR A 118 5.32 2.75 -2.21
C TYR A 118 5.58 2.39 -0.75
N ARG A 119 6.28 1.29 -0.53
CA ARG A 119 6.77 0.82 0.77
C ARG A 119 8.18 0.27 0.64
N ASN A 120 8.88 0.12 1.78
CA ASN A 120 10.22 -0.45 1.81
C ASN A 120 11.17 0.18 0.77
N GLU A 121 11.06 1.49 0.56
CA GLU A 121 11.80 2.30 -0.39
C GLU A 121 11.29 2.24 -1.84
N ASN A 122 11.04 1.06 -2.41
CA ASN A 122 10.79 0.90 -3.85
C ASN A 122 9.74 -0.15 -4.22
N GLU A 123 9.13 -0.80 -3.26
CA GLU A 123 8.03 -1.74 -3.51
C GLU A 123 6.72 -0.98 -3.70
N VAL A 124 6.04 -1.19 -4.81
CA VAL A 124 4.72 -0.57 -5.09
C VAL A 124 3.62 -1.60 -5.01
N ASN A 125 2.57 -1.26 -4.32
CA ASN A 125 1.30 -1.97 -4.37
C ASN A 125 0.29 -1.11 -5.13
N TYR A 126 -0.23 -1.63 -6.24
CA TYR A 126 -1.23 -0.99 -7.11
C TYR A 126 -2.67 -1.41 -6.79
N ASP A 127 -2.90 -2.23 -5.76
CA ASP A 127 -4.27 -2.61 -5.33
C ASP A 127 -5.00 -1.48 -4.58
N TRP A 128 -4.31 -0.35 -4.36
CA TRP A 128 -4.90 0.81 -3.71
C TRP A 128 -5.46 1.77 -4.75
N ASP A 129 -6.76 1.90 -4.75
CA ASP A 129 -7.52 2.82 -5.59
C ASP A 129 -7.99 4.04 -4.80
N ALA A 130 -7.74 5.23 -5.32
CA ALA A 130 -8.12 6.48 -4.70
C ALA A 130 -9.01 7.35 -5.61
N ASP A 131 -9.81 8.21 -5.00
CA ASP A 131 -10.63 9.18 -5.73
C ASP A 131 -9.88 10.52 -5.91
N TRP A 132 -9.31 10.70 -7.10
CA TRP A 132 -8.64 11.92 -7.54
C TRP A 132 -8.97 12.20 -9.00
N LYS A 133 -8.67 13.41 -9.46
CA LYS A 133 -9.07 13.84 -10.80
C LYS A 133 -7.86 14.15 -11.65
N SER A 134 -7.95 13.83 -12.93
CA SER A 134 -6.98 14.23 -13.92
C SER A 134 -7.61 14.47 -15.28
N ALA A 135 -6.95 15.28 -16.09
CA ALA A 135 -7.29 15.49 -17.49
C ALA A 135 -6.02 15.71 -18.31
N VAL A 136 -6.06 15.37 -19.58
CA VAL A 136 -4.94 15.46 -20.52
C VAL A 136 -5.32 16.28 -21.74
N PHE A 137 -4.43 17.16 -22.17
CA PHE A 137 -4.54 17.88 -23.41
C PHE A 137 -3.24 17.74 -24.22
N ILE A 138 -3.35 17.51 -25.53
CA ILE A 138 -2.20 17.37 -26.44
C ILE A 138 -2.33 18.42 -27.55
N ASP A 139 -1.33 19.31 -27.67
CA ASP A 139 -1.18 20.23 -28.79
C ASP A 139 -0.07 19.76 -29.77
N GLU A 140 0.37 20.60 -30.69
CA GLU A 140 1.34 20.22 -31.73
C GLU A 140 2.74 19.89 -31.17
N ASN A 141 3.17 20.53 -30.06
CA ASN A 141 4.53 20.43 -29.52
C ASN A 141 4.60 19.96 -28.08
N PHE A 142 3.49 19.93 -27.37
CA PHE A 142 3.43 19.60 -25.96
C PHE A 142 2.22 18.72 -25.65
N TRP A 143 2.34 17.99 -24.57
CA TRP A 143 1.19 17.39 -23.91
C TRP A 143 1.18 17.81 -22.45
N TYR A 144 -0.02 18.00 -21.93
CA TYR A 144 -0.27 18.56 -20.61
C TYR A 144 -1.10 17.61 -19.78
N ILE A 145 -0.88 17.64 -18.48
CA ILE A 145 -1.75 16.97 -17.51
C ILE A 145 -2.15 18.00 -16.45
N GLU A 146 -3.41 18.00 -16.09
CA GLU A 146 -3.89 18.57 -14.85
C GLU A 146 -4.28 17.46 -13.92
N MET A 147 -3.89 17.57 -12.64
CA MET A 147 -4.28 16.65 -11.56
C MET A 147 -4.81 17.47 -10.39
N PHE A 148 -5.83 16.91 -9.72
CA PHE A 148 -6.30 17.37 -8.43
C PHE A 148 -6.29 16.20 -7.44
N ILE A 149 -5.54 16.35 -6.37
CA ILE A 149 -5.37 15.36 -5.29
C ILE A 149 -5.93 15.97 -4.00
N PRO A 150 -7.10 15.49 -3.50
CA PRO A 150 -7.70 16.04 -2.29
C PRO A 150 -6.89 15.70 -1.04
N TRP A 151 -6.88 16.58 -0.04
CA TRP A 151 -6.20 16.30 1.24
C TRP A 151 -6.78 15.08 1.99
N THR A 152 -7.95 14.60 1.60
CA THR A 152 -8.57 13.39 2.14
C THR A 152 -8.03 12.09 1.53
N ILE A 153 -7.16 12.19 0.51
CA ILE A 153 -6.72 11.06 -0.30
C ILE A 153 -6.01 9.95 0.50
N ALA A 154 -5.27 10.35 1.52
CA ALA A 154 -4.44 9.43 2.29
C ALA A 154 -4.46 9.82 3.78
N PRO A 155 -4.21 8.86 4.69
CA PRO A 155 -3.98 9.16 6.09
C PRO A 155 -2.64 9.87 6.25
N MET A 156 -2.66 11.03 6.86
CA MET A 156 -1.49 11.85 7.12
C MET A 156 -1.30 12.01 8.62
N LYS A 157 -0.06 12.22 9.09
CA LYS A 157 0.16 12.58 10.49
C LYS A 157 -0.53 13.89 10.84
N SER A 158 -1.11 13.94 12.04
CA SER A 158 -1.53 15.21 12.63
C SER A 158 -0.28 16.00 13.01
N VAL A 159 -0.12 17.18 12.42
CA VAL A 159 1.02 18.07 12.60
C VAL A 159 0.55 19.35 13.29
N GLU A 160 1.31 19.81 14.30
CA GLU A 160 1.10 21.10 14.92
C GLU A 160 1.90 22.18 14.14
N GLY A 161 1.25 23.23 13.69
CA GLY A 161 1.90 24.31 12.95
C GLY A 161 1.17 24.72 11.69
N GLU A 162 1.70 25.78 11.04
CA GLU A 162 1.12 26.36 9.84
C GLU A 162 1.42 25.55 8.58
N PHE A 163 2.53 24.81 8.58
CA PHE A 163 3.03 24.06 7.42
C PHE A 163 3.22 22.58 7.76
N ARG A 164 3.01 21.76 6.75
CA ARG A 164 3.31 20.31 6.71
C ARG A 164 4.53 20.10 5.83
N GLU A 165 5.53 19.39 6.32
CA GLU A 165 6.68 18.95 5.51
C GLU A 165 6.36 17.58 4.90
N VAL A 166 6.46 17.51 3.58
CA VAL A 166 6.30 16.28 2.79
C VAL A 166 7.58 16.01 2.01
N LYS A 167 7.71 14.83 1.44
CA LYS A 167 8.73 14.54 0.45
C LYS A 167 8.09 14.07 -0.84
N LEU A 168 8.59 14.52 -1.99
CA LEU A 168 7.98 14.22 -3.29
C LEU A 168 9.02 14.05 -4.40
N SER A 169 8.60 13.38 -5.47
CA SER A 169 9.33 13.24 -6.71
C SER A 169 8.35 13.28 -7.88
N PHE A 170 8.68 14.04 -8.92
CA PHE A 170 7.98 14.02 -10.20
C PHE A 170 8.77 13.17 -11.19
N TRP A 171 8.05 12.55 -12.13
CA TRP A 171 8.67 11.73 -13.15
C TRP A 171 7.89 11.76 -14.46
N ARG A 172 8.58 11.41 -15.56
CA ARG A 172 8.02 11.26 -16.90
C ARG A 172 8.65 10.07 -17.58
N LEU A 173 7.84 9.24 -18.24
CA LEU A 173 8.25 8.16 -19.14
C LEU A 173 8.00 8.57 -20.59
N LEU A 174 9.02 8.53 -21.42
CA LEU A 174 8.93 8.54 -22.88
C LEU A 174 8.95 7.10 -23.38
N ALA A 175 7.78 6.58 -23.69
CA ALA A 175 7.58 5.16 -23.99
C ALA A 175 8.27 4.73 -25.29
N SER A 176 8.42 5.62 -26.27
CA SER A 176 9.12 5.35 -27.51
C SER A 176 10.60 5.04 -27.36
N GLU A 177 11.22 5.59 -26.32
CA GLU A 177 12.65 5.50 -26.04
C GLU A 177 12.96 4.70 -24.77
N TRP A 178 11.95 4.27 -24.02
CA TRP A 178 12.08 3.71 -22.67
C TRP A 178 12.93 4.59 -21.75
N ARG A 179 12.74 5.90 -21.88
CA ARG A 179 13.46 6.90 -21.13
C ARG A 179 12.60 7.44 -20.01
N VAL A 180 13.15 7.41 -18.79
CA VAL A 180 12.49 7.98 -17.60
C VAL A 180 13.31 9.16 -17.08
N ASN A 181 12.66 10.29 -16.94
CA ASN A 181 13.20 11.49 -16.32
C ASN A 181 12.55 11.66 -14.94
N THR A 182 13.36 11.98 -13.93
CA THR A 182 12.88 12.21 -12.56
C THR A 182 13.46 13.48 -11.97
N THR A 183 12.78 14.08 -11.00
CA THR A 183 13.32 15.25 -10.28
C THR A 183 14.38 14.86 -9.24
N ILE A 184 14.56 13.59 -8.96
CA ILE A 184 15.56 13.04 -8.04
C ILE A 184 16.68 12.32 -8.82
N LYS A 185 17.85 12.16 -8.20
CA LYS A 185 18.94 11.37 -8.76
C LYS A 185 18.81 9.88 -8.41
N GLY A 186 17.72 9.27 -8.84
CA GLY A 186 17.39 7.88 -8.55
C GLY A 186 16.24 7.36 -9.39
N ASN A 187 15.92 6.08 -9.25
CA ASN A 187 14.78 5.45 -9.89
C ASN A 187 14.21 4.33 -9.00
N PRO A 188 12.95 3.86 -9.23
CA PRO A 188 12.31 2.82 -8.42
C PRO A 188 13.02 1.46 -8.39
N ARG A 189 13.98 1.22 -9.29
CA ARG A 189 14.76 -0.03 -9.31
C ARG A 189 15.95 0.00 -8.34
N GLN A 190 16.15 1.11 -7.63
CA GLN A 190 17.21 1.23 -6.63
C GLN A 190 16.68 0.84 -5.26
N GLU A 191 17.51 0.22 -4.45
CA GLU A 191 17.22 -0.20 -3.08
C GLU A 191 16.77 0.96 -2.17
N LYS A 192 17.14 2.19 -2.52
CA LYS A 192 16.73 3.42 -1.85
C LYS A 192 16.15 4.40 -2.88
N PHE A 193 14.85 4.50 -2.93
CA PHE A 193 14.14 5.39 -3.84
C PHE A 193 13.40 6.51 -3.09
N MET A 194 12.51 6.16 -2.14
CA MET A 194 11.76 7.17 -1.38
C MET A 194 12.66 8.07 -0.52
N SER A 195 13.79 7.54 -0.02
CA SER A 195 14.79 8.33 0.72
C SER A 195 15.41 9.47 -0.10
N LEU A 196 15.30 9.43 -1.44
CA LEU A 196 15.82 10.47 -2.34
C LEU A 196 14.80 11.56 -2.66
N PHE A 197 13.56 11.44 -2.22
CA PHE A 197 12.52 12.44 -2.51
C PHE A 197 12.89 13.80 -1.93
N HIS A 198 12.49 14.86 -2.66
CA HIS A 198 12.74 16.23 -2.25
C HIS A 198 11.80 16.68 -1.14
N PRO A 199 12.28 17.38 -0.12
CA PRO A 199 11.41 18.03 0.84
C PRO A 199 10.60 19.15 0.18
N TYR A 200 9.33 19.24 0.51
CA TYR A 200 8.43 20.30 0.11
C TYR A 200 7.53 20.69 1.29
N ARG A 201 7.05 21.93 1.32
CA ARG A 201 6.18 22.44 2.38
C ARG A 201 4.84 22.86 1.81
N PHE A 202 3.79 22.20 2.26
CA PHE A 202 2.42 22.62 2.06
C PHE A 202 1.88 23.31 3.31
N LYS A 203 0.89 24.18 3.14
CA LYS A 203 0.12 24.70 4.26
C LYS A 203 -0.64 23.54 4.95
N ASN A 204 -0.67 23.56 6.26
CA ASN A 204 -1.33 22.51 7.04
C ASN A 204 -2.85 22.78 7.15
N TYR A 205 -3.60 22.26 6.18
CA TYR A 205 -5.06 22.37 6.17
C TYR A 205 -5.68 21.34 7.12
N LYS A 206 -6.66 21.77 7.90
CA LYS A 206 -7.44 20.84 8.73
C LYS A 206 -8.50 20.18 7.88
N VAL A 207 -8.43 18.87 7.80
CA VAL A 207 -9.33 18.05 7.00
C VAL A 207 -10.18 17.20 7.93
N THR A 208 -11.50 17.33 7.80
CA THR A 208 -12.47 16.46 8.48
C THR A 208 -13.51 16.03 7.46
N SER A 209 -13.90 14.77 7.46
CA SER A 209 -15.00 14.27 6.64
C SER A 209 -15.73 13.15 7.39
N ILE A 210 -17.00 12.99 7.06
CA ILE A 210 -17.79 11.84 7.46
C ILE A 210 -18.57 11.36 6.25
N ASP A 211 -18.31 10.13 5.86
CA ASP A 211 -18.98 9.46 4.75
C ASP A 211 -19.83 8.33 5.34
N TYR A 212 -21.06 8.23 4.90
CA TYR A 212 -22.03 7.30 5.43
C TYR A 212 -22.74 6.55 4.29
N PHE A 213 -22.62 5.23 4.27
CA PHE A 213 -23.16 4.36 3.23
C PHE A 213 -24.14 3.35 3.81
N PRO A 214 -25.44 3.69 3.96
CA PRO A 214 -26.47 2.71 4.31
C PRO A 214 -26.81 1.89 3.07
N TYR A 215 -27.08 0.60 3.24
CA TYR A 215 -27.52 -0.26 2.15
C TYR A 215 -28.58 -1.26 2.59
N VAL A 216 -29.31 -1.75 1.59
CA VAL A 216 -30.27 -2.84 1.69
C VAL A 216 -30.00 -3.76 0.52
N THR A 217 -29.73 -5.03 0.81
CA THR A 217 -29.56 -6.05 -0.21
C THR A 217 -30.73 -7.03 -0.12
N VAL A 218 -31.27 -7.38 -1.27
CA VAL A 218 -32.30 -8.44 -1.40
C VAL A 218 -31.75 -9.46 -2.36
N SER A 219 -31.53 -10.69 -1.92
CA SER A 219 -31.11 -11.83 -2.74
C SER A 219 -32.23 -12.85 -2.87
N ASP A 220 -32.47 -13.34 -4.09
CA ASP A 220 -33.43 -14.39 -4.43
C ASP A 220 -32.66 -15.64 -4.86
N ASP A 221 -32.49 -16.60 -3.91
CA ASP A 221 -31.93 -17.91 -4.24
C ASP A 221 -33.02 -18.83 -4.75
N ARG A 222 -33.11 -18.94 -6.07
CA ARG A 222 -34.08 -19.77 -6.77
C ARG A 222 -33.87 -21.28 -6.62
N LEU A 223 -32.71 -21.71 -6.14
CA LEU A 223 -32.42 -23.12 -5.91
C LEU A 223 -32.94 -23.55 -4.53
N LEU A 224 -32.86 -22.66 -3.56
CA LEU A 224 -33.36 -22.90 -2.20
C LEU A 224 -34.78 -22.35 -1.97
N GLU A 225 -35.33 -21.59 -2.95
CA GLU A 225 -36.60 -20.86 -2.86
C GLU A 225 -36.66 -19.92 -1.65
N GLU A 226 -35.52 -19.33 -1.28
CA GLU A 226 -35.37 -18.40 -0.15
C GLU A 226 -35.07 -16.99 -0.64
N ILE A 227 -35.71 -16.00 0.01
CA ILE A 227 -35.38 -14.56 -0.15
C ILE A 227 -34.65 -14.15 1.09
N ASP A 228 -33.44 -13.68 0.94
CA ASP A 228 -32.63 -13.10 2.01
C ASP A 228 -32.59 -11.58 1.92
N GLU A 229 -32.86 -10.89 3.02
CA GLU A 229 -32.87 -9.44 3.12
C GLU A 229 -31.81 -9.02 4.15
N LYS A 230 -30.80 -8.26 3.69
CA LYS A 230 -29.75 -7.73 4.56
C LYS A 230 -29.84 -6.21 4.65
N PHE A 231 -29.65 -5.69 5.85
CA PHE A 231 -29.56 -4.27 6.13
C PHE A 231 -28.23 -4.00 6.82
N GLY A 232 -27.51 -3.00 6.33
CA GLY A 232 -26.26 -2.64 6.95
C GLY A 232 -25.86 -1.21 6.69
N ALA A 233 -24.72 -0.80 7.23
CA ALA A 233 -24.17 0.52 7.03
C ALA A 233 -22.67 0.55 7.24
N GLU A 234 -21.98 1.37 6.46
CA GLU A 234 -20.58 1.70 6.66
C GLU A 234 -20.44 3.20 6.96
N ILE A 235 -19.55 3.54 7.90
CA ILE A 235 -19.23 4.89 8.31
C ILE A 235 -17.72 5.06 8.25
N PHE A 236 -17.26 6.06 7.50
CA PHE A 236 -15.86 6.47 7.42
C PHE A 236 -15.75 7.89 7.97
N TRP A 237 -15.22 8.02 9.16
CA TRP A 237 -15.10 9.32 9.85
C TRP A 237 -13.64 9.72 9.98
N LYS A 238 -13.20 10.67 9.16
CA LYS A 238 -11.91 11.36 9.30
C LYS A 238 -12.10 12.49 10.32
N ILE A 239 -11.69 12.24 11.55
CA ILE A 239 -11.82 13.18 12.69
C ILE A 239 -10.87 14.37 12.51
N ASP A 240 -9.66 14.10 12.08
CA ASP A 240 -8.65 15.06 11.60
C ASP A 240 -7.71 14.37 10.61
N SER A 241 -6.69 15.07 10.12
CA SER A 241 -5.73 14.52 9.15
C SER A 241 -5.08 13.21 9.61
N GLY A 242 -4.90 13.04 10.93
CA GLY A 242 -4.21 11.87 11.49
C GLY A 242 -5.12 10.88 12.20
N LYS A 243 -6.43 11.16 12.35
CA LYS A 243 -7.34 10.28 13.09
C LYS A 243 -8.53 9.88 12.24
N GLN A 244 -8.76 8.59 12.15
CA GLN A 244 -9.87 8.01 11.42
C GLN A 244 -10.52 6.89 12.20
N LEU A 245 -11.86 6.87 12.19
CA LEU A 245 -12.71 5.81 12.72
C LEU A 245 -13.58 5.27 11.60
N ASN A 246 -13.47 3.99 11.30
CA ASN A 246 -14.34 3.29 10.37
C ASN A 246 -15.15 2.26 11.13
N ILE A 247 -16.45 2.20 10.83
CA ILE A 247 -17.38 1.24 11.41
C ILE A 247 -18.16 0.60 10.27
N ALA A 248 -18.23 -0.72 10.24
CA ALA A 248 -19.10 -1.50 9.36
C ALA A 248 -20.05 -2.33 10.23
N LEU A 249 -21.33 -2.26 9.96
CA LEU A 249 -22.38 -3.02 10.62
C LEU A 249 -23.08 -3.87 9.59
N ASN A 250 -23.04 -5.18 9.76
CA ASN A 250 -23.58 -6.18 8.85
C ASN A 250 -23.21 -5.89 7.38
N PRO A 251 -21.89 -5.70 7.05
CA PRO A 251 -21.45 -5.24 5.75
C PRO A 251 -21.76 -6.26 4.65
N ASP A 252 -22.21 -5.77 3.50
CA ASP A 252 -22.34 -6.56 2.28
C ASP A 252 -21.14 -6.33 1.36
N PHE A 253 -20.19 -7.24 1.37
CA PHE A 253 -19.03 -7.20 0.48
C PHE A 253 -19.23 -7.94 -0.85
N GLY A 254 -20.46 -8.34 -1.18
CA GLY A 254 -20.80 -9.05 -2.41
C GLY A 254 -20.58 -8.24 -3.69
N GLN A 255 -20.41 -6.92 -3.60
CA GLN A 255 -20.18 -6.02 -4.74
C GLN A 255 -18.69 -5.70 -4.96
N VAL A 256 -17.78 -6.31 -4.19
CA VAL A 256 -16.34 -6.11 -4.39
C VAL A 256 -15.90 -6.82 -5.66
N GLU A 257 -14.98 -6.21 -6.40
CA GLU A 257 -14.38 -6.82 -7.59
C GLU A 257 -13.88 -8.23 -7.30
N SER A 258 -14.18 -9.16 -8.21
CA SER A 258 -13.67 -10.52 -8.11
C SER A 258 -12.15 -10.53 -8.28
N ASP A 259 -11.49 -11.45 -7.60
CA ASP A 259 -10.06 -11.67 -7.77
C ASP A 259 -9.73 -12.13 -9.19
N GLU A 260 -8.54 -11.79 -9.65
CA GLU A 260 -8.01 -12.36 -10.88
C GLU A 260 -7.84 -13.87 -10.74
N LEU A 261 -8.20 -14.61 -11.79
CA LEU A 261 -8.05 -16.06 -11.80
C LEU A 261 -6.56 -16.43 -11.88
N VAL A 262 -6.00 -16.85 -10.77
CA VAL A 262 -4.64 -17.41 -10.71
C VAL A 262 -4.72 -18.93 -10.70
N VAL A 263 -4.12 -19.56 -11.71
CA VAL A 263 -4.00 -21.02 -11.74
C VAL A 263 -2.79 -21.41 -10.89
N ASN A 264 -3.04 -21.83 -9.66
CA ASN A 264 -2.01 -22.26 -8.72
C ASN A 264 -1.89 -23.79 -8.75
N PHE A 265 -0.70 -24.29 -9.11
CA PHE A 265 -0.36 -25.72 -9.11
C PHE A 265 0.49 -26.13 -7.89
N SER A 266 0.80 -25.18 -6.99
CA SER A 266 1.56 -25.47 -5.77
C SER A 266 0.63 -25.87 -4.63
N SER A 267 1.20 -26.45 -3.57
CA SER A 267 0.49 -26.72 -2.31
C SER A 267 0.30 -25.48 -1.45
N SER A 268 0.93 -24.37 -1.81
CA SER A 268 0.87 -23.12 -1.06
C SER A 268 -0.35 -22.30 -1.44
N GLU A 269 -0.98 -21.67 -0.46
CA GLU A 269 -2.10 -20.74 -0.66
C GLU A 269 -1.65 -19.54 -1.50
N THR A 270 -2.50 -19.08 -2.42
CA THR A 270 -2.26 -17.84 -3.17
C THR A 270 -2.66 -16.65 -2.31
N PHE A 271 -1.75 -15.69 -2.16
CA PHE A 271 -2.08 -14.43 -1.51
C PHE A 271 -2.86 -13.51 -2.45
N TYR A 272 -3.96 -12.97 -1.96
CA TYR A 272 -4.71 -11.89 -2.60
C TYR A 272 -4.82 -10.73 -1.63
N SER A 273 -4.59 -9.51 -2.12
CA SER A 273 -4.87 -8.30 -1.35
C SER A 273 -6.38 -8.13 -1.11
N ASP A 274 -6.74 -7.43 -0.05
CA ASP A 274 -8.14 -7.16 0.27
C ASP A 274 -8.62 -5.92 -0.49
N LYS A 275 -9.58 -6.09 -1.38
CA LYS A 275 -10.19 -5.03 -2.18
C LYS A 275 -11.41 -4.38 -1.50
N ARG A 276 -11.84 -4.91 -0.34
CA ARG A 276 -12.97 -4.34 0.41
C ARG A 276 -12.57 -2.98 1.00
N PRO A 277 -13.31 -1.88 0.67
CA PRO A 277 -12.90 -0.51 1.07
C PRO A 277 -12.64 -0.36 2.56
N PHE A 278 -13.48 -0.98 3.40
CA PHE A 278 -13.30 -0.97 4.84
C PHE A 278 -11.91 -1.49 5.28
N PHE A 279 -11.40 -2.55 4.66
CA PHE A 279 -10.13 -3.18 5.05
C PHE A 279 -8.93 -2.61 4.29
N SER A 280 -9.08 -2.17 3.04
CA SER A 280 -7.99 -1.65 2.21
C SER A 280 -7.57 -0.23 2.60
N GLU A 281 -8.53 0.62 3.00
CA GLU A 281 -8.24 1.99 3.41
C GLU A 281 -7.38 2.02 4.68
N ASN A 282 -6.34 2.86 4.73
CA ASN A 282 -5.45 3.02 5.90
C ASN A 282 -4.75 1.74 6.40
N HIS A 283 -4.66 0.70 5.58
CA HIS A 283 -4.02 -0.56 5.95
C HIS A 283 -2.51 -0.38 6.29
N SER A 284 -1.87 0.67 5.78
CA SER A 284 -0.43 0.91 5.91
C SER A 284 0.10 0.94 7.34
N LEU A 285 -0.71 1.30 8.33
CA LEU A 285 -0.30 1.29 9.74
C LEU A 285 -0.13 -0.15 10.27
N PHE A 286 -0.99 -1.06 9.83
CA PHE A 286 -1.00 -2.46 10.25
C PHE A 286 -0.10 -3.35 9.39
N ASP A 287 0.41 -2.83 8.29
CA ASP A 287 1.23 -3.60 7.35
C ASP A 287 2.65 -3.78 7.90
N VAL A 288 2.80 -4.77 8.76
CA VAL A 288 4.09 -5.28 9.21
C VAL A 288 4.34 -6.58 8.47
N LYS A 289 5.21 -6.53 7.48
CA LYS A 289 5.49 -7.66 6.60
C LYS A 289 7.00 -7.79 6.33
N GLY A 290 7.39 -8.98 5.96
CA GLY A 290 8.73 -9.23 5.50
C GLY A 290 8.73 -10.02 4.21
N PHE A 291 9.19 -9.46 3.10
CA PHE A 291 9.15 -10.08 1.77
C PHE A 291 7.78 -10.70 1.41
N THR A 292 7.72 -11.52 0.37
CA THR A 292 6.49 -12.16 -0.11
C THR A 292 6.07 -13.39 0.70
N TYR A 293 6.81 -13.76 1.77
CA TYR A 293 6.59 -15.03 2.48
C TYR A 293 5.61 -14.96 3.64
N PHE A 294 5.37 -13.77 4.19
CA PHE A 294 4.39 -13.63 5.27
C PHE A 294 3.80 -12.22 5.39
N TYR A 295 2.58 -12.18 5.90
CA TYR A 295 1.86 -10.99 6.36
C TYR A 295 1.28 -11.29 7.72
N ILE A 296 1.55 -10.47 8.74
CA ILE A 296 1.03 -10.69 10.09
C ILE A 296 -0.49 -10.47 10.14
N ILE A 297 -0.99 -9.57 9.28
CA ILE A 297 -2.43 -9.36 9.08
C ILE A 297 -2.77 -9.59 7.61
N ASN A 298 -3.71 -10.49 7.39
CA ASN A 298 -4.40 -10.73 6.14
C ASN A 298 -5.90 -10.62 6.39
N THR A 299 -6.47 -9.45 6.14
CA THR A 299 -7.88 -9.17 6.43
C THR A 299 -8.85 -10.03 5.65
N ARG A 300 -8.40 -10.72 4.58
CA ARG A 300 -9.21 -11.72 3.87
C ARG A 300 -9.55 -12.95 4.70
N ARG A 301 -8.89 -13.17 5.85
CA ARG A 301 -9.30 -14.19 6.82
C ARG A 301 -10.67 -13.87 7.43
N ILE A 302 -11.01 -12.57 7.53
CA ILE A 302 -12.28 -12.08 8.06
C ILE A 302 -13.35 -12.19 6.96
N GLY A 303 -14.41 -12.96 7.22
CA GLY A 303 -15.45 -13.27 6.25
C GLY A 303 -15.09 -14.39 5.27
N ALA A 304 -13.98 -15.10 5.47
CA ALA A 304 -13.64 -16.30 4.70
C ALA A 304 -14.56 -17.46 5.10
N ALA A 305 -14.42 -18.62 4.43
CA ALA A 305 -15.22 -19.80 4.73
C ALA A 305 -15.24 -20.11 6.23
N PRO A 306 -16.43 -20.36 6.84
CA PRO A 306 -16.55 -20.65 8.25
C PRO A 306 -15.87 -21.97 8.64
N ASP A 307 -15.55 -22.12 9.92
CA ASP A 307 -15.07 -23.37 10.48
C ASP A 307 -16.21 -24.35 10.71
N TYR A 308 -16.00 -25.63 10.39
CA TYR A 308 -16.95 -26.69 10.59
C TYR A 308 -16.29 -27.90 11.27
N ASN A 309 -16.97 -28.48 12.25
CA ASN A 309 -16.58 -29.75 12.84
C ASN A 309 -17.71 -30.78 12.66
N CYS A 310 -18.01 -31.17 11.42
CA CYS A 310 -19.12 -32.08 11.10
C CYS A 310 -18.93 -33.49 11.66
N ASN A 311 -17.69 -33.89 11.95
CA ASN A 311 -17.38 -35.21 12.50
C ASN A 311 -17.87 -35.42 13.93
N GLN A 312 -18.19 -34.34 14.67
CA GLN A 312 -18.77 -34.44 16.01
C GLN A 312 -20.23 -34.94 16.01
N PHE A 313 -20.90 -34.94 14.87
CA PHE A 313 -22.28 -35.31 14.74
C PHE A 313 -22.45 -36.76 14.24
N ALA A 314 -23.54 -37.43 14.70
CA ALA A 314 -23.93 -38.71 14.16
C ALA A 314 -24.65 -38.55 12.80
N LYS A 315 -24.57 -39.57 11.93
CA LYS A 315 -25.39 -39.61 10.70
C LYS A 315 -26.89 -39.70 11.07
N PRO A 316 -27.78 -38.95 10.40
CA PRO A 316 -27.68 -38.15 9.19
C PRO A 316 -27.27 -36.69 9.42
N GLN A 317 -27.15 -36.21 10.66
CA GLN A 317 -26.85 -34.82 10.99
C GLN A 317 -25.47 -34.40 10.46
N GLN A 318 -24.50 -35.32 10.44
CA GLN A 318 -23.20 -35.08 9.78
C GLN A 318 -23.37 -34.74 8.28
N ASN A 319 -24.26 -35.47 7.59
CA ASN A 319 -24.50 -35.21 6.16
C ASN A 319 -25.16 -33.85 5.93
N LEU A 320 -26.03 -33.41 6.84
CA LEU A 320 -26.61 -32.05 6.77
C LEU A 320 -25.54 -30.97 6.98
N CYS A 321 -24.67 -31.16 7.97
CA CYS A 321 -23.55 -30.26 8.20
C CYS A 321 -22.63 -30.15 6.97
N GLU A 322 -22.27 -31.28 6.34
CA GLU A 322 -21.44 -31.27 5.12
C GLU A 322 -22.16 -30.59 3.94
N ALA A 323 -23.46 -30.72 3.83
CA ALA A 323 -24.26 -30.12 2.77
C ALA A 323 -24.51 -28.62 2.99
N SER A 324 -24.42 -28.13 4.23
CA SER A 324 -24.67 -26.73 4.58
C SER A 324 -23.38 -25.85 4.59
N LYS A 325 -22.22 -26.40 4.22
CA LYS A 325 -20.98 -25.66 4.17
C LYS A 325 -21.06 -24.54 3.13
N VAL A 326 -20.77 -23.32 3.57
CA VAL A 326 -20.69 -22.14 2.70
C VAL A 326 -19.24 -21.70 2.49
N GLY A 327 -18.97 -21.00 1.42
CA GLY A 327 -17.63 -20.55 1.08
C GLY A 327 -17.25 -19.18 1.65
N ILE A 328 -18.23 -18.45 2.20
CA ILE A 328 -18.08 -17.10 2.74
C ILE A 328 -18.91 -17.02 4.01
N ASN A 329 -18.40 -16.34 5.04
CA ASN A 329 -19.13 -16.02 6.26
C ASN A 329 -19.55 -14.56 6.29
N ASP A 330 -20.72 -14.27 6.84
CA ASP A 330 -21.17 -12.91 7.07
C ASP A 330 -20.40 -12.29 8.24
N ILE A 331 -20.23 -10.98 8.19
CA ILE A 331 -19.59 -10.19 9.24
C ILE A 331 -20.68 -9.40 9.95
N ASP A 332 -20.85 -9.61 11.25
CA ASP A 332 -21.82 -8.86 12.05
C ASP A 332 -21.39 -7.40 12.20
N TYR A 333 -20.13 -7.20 12.57
CA TYR A 333 -19.55 -5.85 12.66
C TYR A 333 -18.04 -5.87 12.48
N ALA A 334 -17.53 -4.75 12.00
CA ALA A 334 -16.12 -4.45 12.04
C ALA A 334 -15.88 -3.00 12.46
N ILE A 335 -14.83 -2.75 13.21
CA ILE A 335 -14.42 -1.43 13.68
C ILE A 335 -12.93 -1.28 13.48
N ARG A 336 -12.53 -0.12 12.93
CA ARG A 336 -11.12 0.24 12.80
C ARG A 336 -10.92 1.69 13.22
N TYR A 337 -9.98 1.89 14.14
CA TYR A 337 -9.50 3.21 14.53
C TYR A 337 -8.02 3.32 14.21
N THR A 338 -7.62 4.40 13.58
CA THR A 338 -6.22 4.72 13.33
C THR A 338 -5.93 6.16 13.78
N GLN A 339 -4.75 6.33 14.37
CA GLN A 339 -4.21 7.63 14.73
C GLN A 339 -2.74 7.69 14.34
N LYS A 340 -2.37 8.70 13.58
CA LYS A 340 -0.98 9.01 13.20
C LYS A 340 -0.62 10.39 13.73
N SER A 341 0.51 10.50 14.43
CA SER A 341 1.05 11.76 14.91
C SER A 341 2.56 11.82 14.69
N GLU A 342 3.19 12.96 14.91
CA GLU A 342 4.64 13.13 14.69
C GLU A 342 5.48 12.13 15.49
N SER A 343 5.06 11.77 16.70
CA SER A 343 5.86 10.93 17.60
C SER A 343 5.25 9.58 17.92
N PHE A 344 3.97 9.38 17.65
CA PHE A 344 3.25 8.18 18.09
C PHE A 344 2.10 7.84 17.17
N ASP A 345 2.04 6.60 16.72
CA ASP A 345 0.94 6.07 15.94
C ASP A 345 0.25 4.95 16.71
N PHE A 346 -1.06 4.88 16.56
CA PHE A 346 -1.94 3.91 17.20
C PHE A 346 -2.92 3.34 16.19
N GLY A 347 -3.18 2.03 16.25
CA GLY A 347 -4.19 1.36 15.45
C GLY A 347 -4.93 0.31 16.26
N PHE A 348 -6.22 0.19 16.00
CA PHE A 348 -7.07 -0.91 16.49
C PHE A 348 -7.93 -1.39 15.33
N LEU A 349 -8.05 -2.70 15.17
CA LEU A 349 -8.97 -3.38 14.26
C LEU A 349 -9.66 -4.49 15.04
N GLY A 350 -10.99 -4.54 14.98
CA GLY A 350 -11.79 -5.63 15.52
C GLY A 350 -12.87 -5.99 14.51
N ALA A 351 -13.17 -7.29 14.40
CA ALA A 351 -14.25 -7.81 13.58
C ALA A 351 -14.82 -9.08 14.20
N SER A 352 -16.13 -9.26 14.04
CA SER A 352 -16.86 -10.44 14.50
C SER A 352 -17.70 -10.97 13.35
N GLU A 353 -17.67 -12.26 13.14
CA GLU A 353 -18.45 -12.97 12.13
C GLU A 353 -19.76 -13.49 12.71
N ALA A 354 -20.76 -13.68 11.85
CA ALA A 354 -22.04 -14.23 12.20
C ALA A 354 -21.97 -15.74 12.48
N ASP A 355 -22.86 -16.22 13.35
CA ASP A 355 -23.08 -17.65 13.57
C ASP A 355 -23.86 -18.24 12.38
N GLU A 356 -23.42 -19.40 11.91
CA GLU A 356 -24.07 -20.19 10.88
C GLU A 356 -24.68 -21.48 11.47
N SER A 357 -25.53 -22.20 10.71
CA SER A 357 -26.29 -23.36 11.19
C SER A 357 -25.44 -24.45 11.87
N PHE A 358 -24.20 -24.66 11.43
CA PHE A 358 -23.25 -25.65 11.97
C PHE A 358 -21.87 -25.05 12.27
N SER A 359 -21.78 -23.72 12.29
CA SER A 359 -20.57 -22.98 12.59
C SER A 359 -20.88 -21.88 13.59
N LYS A 360 -19.86 -21.42 14.29
CA LYS A 360 -19.88 -20.18 15.06
C LYS A 360 -18.95 -19.19 14.46
N GLY A 361 -19.36 -17.93 14.48
CA GLY A 361 -18.55 -16.81 14.05
C GLY A 361 -17.21 -16.78 14.76
N ARG A 362 -16.22 -16.28 14.07
CA ARG A 362 -14.87 -16.05 14.58
C ARG A 362 -14.73 -14.60 15.00
N ASP A 363 -13.90 -14.36 16.00
CA ASP A 363 -13.56 -13.02 16.45
C ASP A 363 -12.11 -12.70 16.11
N PHE A 364 -11.88 -11.52 15.56
CA PHE A 364 -10.56 -11.03 15.14
C PHE A 364 -10.25 -9.70 15.79
N TYR A 365 -9.08 -9.59 16.41
CA TYR A 365 -8.62 -8.34 17.01
C TYR A 365 -7.17 -8.07 16.63
N SER A 366 -6.86 -6.81 16.35
CA SER A 366 -5.48 -6.37 16.16
C SER A 366 -5.25 -5.02 16.82
N PHE A 367 -4.05 -4.87 17.35
CA PHE A 367 -3.61 -3.68 18.06
C PHE A 367 -2.20 -3.28 17.60
N ARG A 368 -2.05 -2.05 17.13
CA ARG A 368 -0.80 -1.49 16.63
C ARG A 368 -0.36 -0.30 17.45
N LEU A 369 0.90 -0.30 17.89
CA LEU A 369 1.59 0.85 18.46
C LEU A 369 2.87 1.10 17.68
N ARG A 370 3.19 2.36 17.37
CA ARG A 370 4.46 2.75 16.78
C ARG A 370 4.94 4.06 17.37
N LYS A 371 6.18 4.07 17.86
CA LYS A 371 6.85 5.25 18.39
C LYS A 371 7.90 5.70 17.39
N ASN A 372 7.75 6.92 16.91
CA ASN A 372 8.66 7.55 15.96
C ASN A 372 9.61 8.52 16.68
N TYR A 373 10.89 8.39 16.39
CA TYR A 373 11.96 9.31 16.73
C TYR A 373 12.58 9.84 15.42
N GLU A 374 13.54 10.75 15.51
CA GLU A 374 14.14 11.37 14.33
C GLU A 374 14.67 10.36 13.30
N ASN A 375 15.35 9.33 13.74
CA ASN A 375 16.03 8.35 12.88
C ASN A 375 15.67 6.88 13.18
N ILE A 376 14.78 6.64 14.14
CA ILE A 376 14.35 5.30 14.51
C ILE A 376 12.85 5.25 14.75
N SER A 377 12.19 4.23 14.21
CA SER A 377 10.79 3.90 14.46
C SER A 377 10.74 2.53 15.11
N LEU A 378 10.05 2.42 16.24
CA LEU A 378 9.85 1.19 16.99
C LEU A 378 8.37 0.87 17.03
N GLY A 379 7.99 -0.35 16.67
CA GLY A 379 6.61 -0.79 16.57
C GLY A 379 6.32 -2.05 17.37
N TYR A 380 5.07 -2.17 17.76
CA TYR A 380 4.47 -3.40 18.29
C TYR A 380 3.16 -3.64 17.55
N LEU A 381 2.94 -4.86 17.09
CA LEU A 381 1.70 -5.35 16.52
C LEU A 381 1.29 -6.62 17.25
N GLY A 382 0.08 -6.64 17.81
CA GLY A 382 -0.54 -7.84 18.37
C GLY A 382 -1.77 -8.21 17.57
N THR A 383 -2.00 -9.50 17.35
CA THR A 383 -3.26 -10.03 16.83
C THR A 383 -3.77 -11.13 17.74
N TYR A 384 -5.10 -11.24 17.84
CA TYR A 384 -5.78 -12.32 18.52
C TYR A 384 -6.94 -12.80 17.65
N THR A 385 -7.09 -14.12 17.52
CA THR A 385 -8.19 -14.75 16.79
C THR A 385 -8.78 -15.86 17.62
N ASP A 386 -10.09 -15.80 17.87
CA ASP A 386 -10.89 -16.87 18.49
C ASP A 386 -11.64 -17.64 17.40
N ARG A 387 -11.51 -18.97 17.40
CA ARG A 387 -12.18 -19.91 16.49
C ARG A 387 -12.95 -20.97 17.28
N PRO A 388 -14.17 -20.63 17.76
CA PRO A 388 -14.89 -21.44 18.76
C PRO A 388 -15.21 -22.85 18.32
N ILE A 389 -15.51 -23.10 17.03
CA ILE A 389 -15.82 -24.44 16.50
C ILE A 389 -14.63 -25.40 16.61
N LEU A 390 -13.41 -24.84 16.49
CA LEU A 390 -12.18 -25.62 16.55
C LEU A 390 -11.61 -25.69 17.98
N ASP A 391 -12.19 -24.93 18.93
CA ASP A 391 -11.63 -24.72 20.25
C ASP A 391 -10.17 -24.25 20.12
N ARG A 392 -9.96 -23.21 19.26
CA ARG A 392 -8.64 -22.74 18.84
C ARG A 392 -8.52 -21.23 19.05
N ASP A 393 -7.53 -20.86 19.84
CA ASP A 393 -7.12 -19.48 20.08
C ASP A 393 -5.73 -19.24 19.50
N ALA A 394 -5.54 -18.12 18.82
CA ALA A 394 -4.25 -17.75 18.25
C ALA A 394 -3.85 -16.33 18.64
N ASP A 395 -2.72 -16.23 19.32
CA ASP A 395 -2.05 -14.97 19.68
C ASP A 395 -0.78 -14.79 18.87
N VAL A 396 -0.61 -13.64 18.21
CA VAL A 396 0.64 -13.29 17.53
C VAL A 396 1.12 -11.93 18.01
N HIS A 397 2.38 -11.86 18.40
CA HIS A 397 3.03 -10.62 18.84
C HIS A 397 4.24 -10.34 17.95
N ALA A 398 4.31 -9.14 17.39
CA ALA A 398 5.44 -8.71 16.59
C ALA A 398 6.04 -7.42 17.12
N LEU A 399 7.36 -7.38 17.17
CA LEU A 399 8.15 -6.18 17.43
C LEU A 399 8.89 -5.80 16.15
N ASP A 400 8.72 -4.58 15.69
CA ASP A 400 9.40 -4.11 14.49
C ASP A 400 10.21 -2.84 14.74
N MET A 401 11.29 -2.69 13.98
CA MET A 401 12.18 -1.54 14.03
C MET A 401 12.57 -1.13 12.61
N VAL A 402 12.53 0.17 12.37
CA VAL A 402 13.15 0.80 11.21
C VAL A 402 14.13 1.84 11.71
N TYR A 403 15.44 1.68 11.41
CA TYR A 403 16.50 2.60 11.82
C TYR A 403 17.25 3.17 10.62
N ARG A 404 17.31 4.49 10.52
CA ARG A 404 18.00 5.24 9.47
C ARG A 404 19.08 6.12 10.09
N PRO A 405 20.29 5.59 10.36
CA PRO A 405 21.37 6.37 10.97
C PRO A 405 21.82 7.57 10.11
N ASN A 406 21.54 7.51 8.82
CA ASN A 406 21.79 8.56 7.84
C ASN A 406 20.96 8.28 6.57
N ASP A 407 20.95 9.22 5.60
CA ASP A 407 20.21 9.11 4.34
C ASP A 407 20.66 7.93 3.44
N LYS A 408 21.79 7.32 3.75
CA LYS A 408 22.40 6.26 2.92
C LYS A 408 22.21 4.86 3.48
N THR A 409 21.71 4.74 4.70
CA THR A 409 21.62 3.45 5.40
C THR A 409 20.26 3.28 6.02
N ARG A 410 19.67 2.10 5.84
CA ARG A 410 18.42 1.68 6.47
C ARG A 410 18.59 0.29 7.05
N ILE A 411 18.09 0.09 8.25
CA ILE A 411 18.03 -1.20 8.94
C ILE A 411 16.58 -1.46 9.30
N ASP A 412 16.08 -2.60 8.91
CA ASP A 412 14.75 -3.11 9.26
C ASP A 412 14.90 -4.40 10.03
N SER A 413 14.14 -4.57 11.09
CA SER A 413 14.05 -5.84 11.80
C SER A 413 12.62 -6.10 12.28
N ILE A 414 12.23 -7.36 12.31
CA ILE A 414 10.95 -7.83 12.83
C ILE A 414 11.24 -9.10 13.64
N TYR A 415 10.73 -9.14 14.87
CA TYR A 415 10.66 -10.34 15.67
C TYR A 415 9.20 -10.71 15.89
N ILE A 416 8.85 -11.97 15.71
CA ILE A 416 7.49 -12.49 15.84
C ILE A 416 7.52 -13.62 16.85
N SER A 417 6.52 -13.64 17.73
CA SER A 417 6.19 -14.77 18.59
C SER A 417 4.73 -15.13 18.32
N SER A 418 4.46 -16.39 17.97
CA SER A 418 3.13 -16.92 17.75
C SER A 418 2.82 -17.98 18.81
N LYS A 419 1.62 -17.94 19.34
CA LYS A 419 1.11 -18.96 20.24
C LYS A 419 -0.28 -19.39 19.79
N VAL A 420 -0.42 -20.65 19.49
CA VAL A 420 -1.68 -21.24 19.05
C VAL A 420 -2.09 -22.34 20.03
N ASP A 421 -3.17 -22.09 20.76
CA ASP A 421 -3.83 -23.10 21.58
C ASP A 421 -4.78 -23.90 20.69
N GLN A 422 -4.46 -25.15 20.46
CA GLN A 422 -5.26 -26.07 19.65
C GLN A 422 -6.03 -27.00 20.58
N GLY A 423 -7.24 -26.61 20.92
CA GLY A 423 -8.13 -27.46 21.69
C GLY A 423 -8.40 -28.83 21.03
N LEU A 424 -9.39 -29.55 21.53
CA LEU A 424 -9.79 -30.88 21.03
C LEU A 424 -8.67 -31.94 21.09
N GLY A 425 -7.66 -31.74 21.96
CA GLY A 425 -6.57 -32.68 22.22
C GLY A 425 -5.39 -32.61 21.24
N ASN A 426 -5.31 -31.57 20.43
CA ASN A 426 -4.16 -31.29 19.60
C ASN A 426 -3.00 -30.67 20.43
N LEU A 427 -1.79 -30.72 19.88
CA LEU A 427 -0.63 -30.05 20.50
C LEU A 427 -0.67 -28.54 20.22
N ASN A 428 -0.43 -27.76 21.27
CA ASN A 428 -0.26 -26.32 21.13
C ASN A 428 1.02 -26.04 20.34
N LYS A 429 1.02 -24.97 19.54
CA LYS A 429 2.18 -24.44 18.84
C LYS A 429 2.66 -23.17 19.54
N ASP A 430 3.96 -23.04 19.72
CA ASP A 430 4.60 -21.88 20.34
C ASP A 430 5.89 -21.60 19.57
N GLY A 431 5.82 -20.69 18.60
CA GLY A 431 6.86 -20.50 17.60
C GLY A 431 7.40 -19.07 17.53
N GLU A 432 8.60 -18.96 17.00
CA GLU A 432 9.31 -17.70 16.85
C GLU A 432 9.80 -17.49 15.43
N ALA A 433 9.74 -16.23 14.95
CA ALA A 433 10.33 -15.86 13.69
C ALA A 433 11.10 -14.55 13.80
N PHE A 434 12.12 -14.40 12.99
CA PHE A 434 12.96 -13.21 12.96
C PHE A 434 13.34 -12.83 11.53
N ARG A 435 13.23 -11.54 11.25
CA ARG A 435 13.73 -10.94 10.01
C ARG A 435 14.64 -9.77 10.34
N PHE A 436 15.74 -9.69 9.59
CA PHE A 436 16.66 -8.56 9.59
C PHE A 436 17.05 -8.20 8.17
N ARG A 437 17.09 -6.91 7.85
CA ARG A 437 17.67 -6.40 6.59
C ARG A 437 18.44 -5.12 6.86
N LEU A 438 19.63 -5.02 6.28
CA LEU A 438 20.44 -3.82 6.22
C LEU A 438 20.64 -3.46 4.76
N THR A 439 20.21 -2.26 4.36
CA THR A 439 20.44 -1.70 3.02
C THR A 439 21.29 -0.45 3.15
N ALA A 440 22.37 -0.36 2.37
CA ALA A 440 23.24 0.81 2.36
C ALA A 440 23.62 1.20 0.94
N SER A 441 23.46 2.50 0.62
CA SER A 441 23.84 3.09 -0.66
C SER A 441 24.81 4.26 -0.42
N PRO A 442 26.10 3.99 -0.14
CA PRO A 442 27.07 5.02 0.22
C PRO A 442 27.31 6.05 -0.88
N THR A 443 27.09 5.63 -2.13
CA THR A 443 27.11 6.51 -3.32
C THR A 443 25.97 6.12 -4.25
N THR A 444 25.63 6.97 -5.23
CA THR A 444 24.63 6.67 -6.26
C THR A 444 24.96 5.43 -7.10
N ASN A 445 26.21 5.00 -7.09
CA ASN A 445 26.73 3.91 -7.92
C ASN A 445 26.99 2.61 -7.16
N ARG A 446 26.81 2.60 -5.84
CA ARG A 446 27.09 1.40 -5.01
C ARG A 446 25.99 1.19 -4.00
N TYR A 447 25.60 -0.09 -3.87
CA TYR A 447 24.71 -0.52 -2.80
C TYR A 447 25.23 -1.82 -2.15
N TYR A 448 24.79 -2.02 -0.93
CA TYR A 448 25.00 -3.23 -0.14
C TYR A 448 23.69 -3.61 0.47
N ASP A 449 23.35 -4.89 0.44
CA ASP A 449 22.20 -5.46 1.09
C ASP A 449 22.62 -6.69 1.91
N ALA A 450 22.23 -6.74 3.16
CA ALA A 450 22.43 -7.88 4.03
C ALA A 450 21.09 -8.24 4.65
N PHE A 451 20.72 -9.51 4.57
CA PHE A 451 19.43 -9.97 5.06
C PHE A 451 19.54 -11.33 5.75
N LEU A 452 18.61 -11.54 6.67
CA LEU A 452 18.43 -12.78 7.40
C LEU A 452 16.97 -13.00 7.71
N PHE A 453 16.49 -14.22 7.47
CA PHE A 453 15.17 -14.73 7.79
C PHE A 453 15.28 -16.01 8.56
N PHE A 454 14.46 -16.15 9.57
CA PHE A 454 14.32 -17.36 10.34
C PHE A 454 12.87 -17.56 10.72
N PHE A 455 12.34 -18.73 10.49
CA PHE A 455 11.07 -19.23 11.01
C PHE A 455 11.32 -20.59 11.61
N ASP A 456 10.87 -20.81 12.83
CA ASP A 456 10.89 -22.17 13.39
C ASP A 456 9.66 -22.96 12.92
N GLU A 457 9.69 -24.29 13.17
CA GLU A 457 8.67 -25.24 12.72
C GLU A 457 7.29 -25.03 13.38
N ASP A 458 7.26 -24.43 14.57
CA ASP A 458 6.03 -24.17 15.33
C ASP A 458 5.45 -22.78 15.07
N THR A 459 6.13 -21.94 14.27
CA THR A 459 5.60 -20.61 13.92
C THR A 459 4.33 -20.76 13.08
N ASP A 460 3.20 -20.27 13.59
CA ASP A 460 1.93 -20.26 12.89
C ASP A 460 1.20 -18.92 13.12
N ILE A 461 1.07 -18.14 12.04
CA ILE A 461 0.39 -16.83 12.05
C ILE A 461 -0.87 -16.83 11.17
N ASN A 462 -1.30 -18.00 10.66
CA ASN A 462 -2.30 -18.09 9.60
C ASN A 462 -3.75 -17.83 10.06
N ASP A 463 -4.03 -17.74 11.35
CA ASP A 463 -5.39 -17.47 11.83
C ASP A 463 -5.88 -16.06 11.45
N MET A 464 -5.02 -15.04 11.56
CA MET A 464 -5.30 -13.70 11.07
C MET A 464 -4.30 -13.24 9.98
N GLY A 465 -3.20 -13.94 9.84
CA GLY A 465 -2.11 -13.63 8.92
C GLY A 465 -2.08 -14.52 7.69
N TYR A 466 -0.94 -14.46 7.03
CA TYR A 466 -0.60 -15.30 5.89
C TYR A 466 0.86 -15.69 5.96
N GLN A 467 1.15 -17.00 5.93
CA GLN A 467 2.48 -17.59 5.97
C GLN A 467 2.49 -18.80 5.05
N ILE A 468 3.47 -18.87 4.15
CA ILE A 468 3.60 -19.99 3.20
C ILE A 468 4.76 -20.92 3.52
N ILE A 469 5.62 -20.55 4.45
CA ILE A 469 6.84 -21.28 4.80
C ILE A 469 6.97 -21.32 6.32
N ASP A 470 7.22 -22.49 6.87
CA ASP A 470 7.68 -22.77 8.22
C ASP A 470 9.03 -23.48 8.16
N ASP A 471 9.74 -23.63 9.28
CA ASP A 471 11.07 -24.22 9.37
C ASP A 471 12.05 -23.76 8.27
N TYR A 472 12.25 -22.45 8.22
CA TYR A 472 12.97 -21.81 7.13
C TYR A 472 14.07 -20.88 7.64
N PHE A 473 15.25 -21.01 7.06
CA PHE A 473 16.35 -20.08 7.24
C PHE A 473 16.86 -19.59 5.88
N PHE A 474 16.97 -18.29 5.72
CA PHE A 474 17.57 -17.66 4.56
C PHE A 474 18.40 -16.46 4.96
N GLY A 475 19.66 -16.43 4.57
CA GLY A 475 20.55 -15.32 4.86
C GLY A 475 21.51 -15.04 3.72
N GLY A 476 21.81 -13.77 3.50
CA GLY A 476 22.69 -13.41 2.41
C GLY A 476 23.26 -12.00 2.50
N LEU A 477 24.26 -11.79 1.66
CA LEU A 477 24.94 -10.53 1.42
C LEU A 477 24.95 -10.26 -0.07
N GLN A 478 24.56 -9.07 -0.47
CA GLN A 478 24.59 -8.62 -1.85
C GLN A 478 25.33 -7.29 -1.95
N SER A 479 26.10 -7.11 -3.01
CA SER A 479 26.76 -5.85 -3.34
C SER A 479 26.61 -5.56 -4.81
N GLY A 480 26.16 -4.37 -5.13
CA GLY A 480 26.01 -3.89 -6.50
C GLY A 480 26.86 -2.65 -6.75
N PHE A 481 27.36 -2.59 -7.99
CA PHE A 481 28.06 -1.42 -8.52
C PHE A 481 27.48 -1.11 -9.89
N LYS A 482 27.08 0.15 -10.11
CA LYS A 482 26.59 0.64 -11.39
C LYS A 482 27.47 1.79 -11.89
N LYS A 483 27.89 1.72 -13.13
CA LYS A 483 28.59 2.80 -13.83
C LYS A 483 27.72 3.30 -14.97
N SER A 484 27.50 4.61 -15.04
CA SER A 484 26.69 5.29 -16.07
C SER A 484 27.37 6.50 -16.70
N ASP A 485 28.56 6.86 -16.21
CA ASP A 485 29.36 8.00 -16.69
C ASP A 485 30.32 7.57 -17.82
N PHE A 486 29.78 6.98 -18.89
CA PHE A 486 30.53 6.67 -20.08
C PHE A 486 30.58 7.88 -21.03
N SER A 487 31.65 7.99 -21.85
CA SER A 487 31.74 9.00 -22.87
C SER A 487 30.72 8.81 -23.98
N ASP A 488 30.34 9.89 -24.70
CA ASP A 488 29.36 9.83 -25.80
C ASP A 488 29.74 8.86 -26.92
N SER A 489 31.04 8.52 -27.05
CA SER A 489 31.57 7.56 -28.00
C SER A 489 31.52 6.11 -27.52
N SER A 490 31.09 5.87 -26.29
CA SER A 490 31.01 4.52 -25.72
C SER A 490 29.83 3.75 -26.32
N ILE A 491 30.02 2.46 -26.54
CA ILE A 491 28.94 1.51 -26.88
C ILE A 491 28.08 1.15 -25.65
N PHE A 492 28.52 1.51 -24.44
CA PHE A 492 27.82 1.27 -23.20
C PHE A 492 27.18 2.57 -22.69
N LEU A 493 25.88 2.54 -22.44
CA LEU A 493 25.16 3.60 -21.73
C LEU A 493 25.29 3.43 -20.21
N SER A 494 25.20 2.21 -19.75
CA SER A 494 25.43 1.86 -18.35
C SER A 494 25.99 0.44 -18.24
N ASN A 495 26.67 0.17 -17.13
CA ASN A 495 27.14 -1.18 -16.77
C ASN A 495 26.79 -1.42 -15.30
N GLN A 496 26.26 -2.58 -14.98
CA GLN A 496 25.93 -2.98 -13.62
C GLN A 496 26.60 -4.32 -13.32
N LEU A 497 27.25 -4.39 -12.16
CA LEU A 497 27.82 -5.60 -11.60
C LEU A 497 27.18 -5.86 -10.25
N GLU A 498 26.59 -7.03 -10.09
CA GLU A 498 26.03 -7.51 -8.82
C GLU A 498 26.76 -8.77 -8.39
N LEU A 499 27.11 -8.83 -7.13
CA LEU A 499 27.70 -9.99 -6.49
C LEU A 499 26.88 -10.32 -5.27
N GLY A 500 26.31 -11.52 -5.24
CA GLY A 500 25.53 -12.02 -4.11
C GLY A 500 26.12 -13.32 -3.58
N PHE A 501 26.01 -13.49 -2.27
CA PHE A 501 26.29 -14.72 -1.57
C PHE A 501 25.17 -14.98 -0.59
N GLY A 502 24.55 -16.16 -0.64
CA GLY A 502 23.44 -16.51 0.24
C GLY A 502 23.48 -17.97 0.65
N HIS A 503 22.82 -18.27 1.74
CA HIS A 503 22.57 -19.61 2.24
C HIS A 503 21.09 -19.74 2.58
N GLU A 504 20.50 -20.83 2.11
CA GLU A 504 19.10 -21.19 2.32
C GLU A 504 19.05 -22.60 2.91
N ARG A 505 18.19 -22.78 3.88
CA ARG A 505 17.81 -24.06 4.45
C ARG A 505 16.30 -24.07 4.63
N SER A 506 15.64 -25.06 4.05
CA SER A 506 14.27 -25.44 4.35
C SER A 506 14.24 -26.94 4.60
N GLU A 507 13.51 -27.37 5.63
CA GLU A 507 13.18 -28.77 5.79
C GLU A 507 11.81 -28.99 5.14
N GLU A 508 11.78 -29.35 3.85
CA GLU A 508 10.58 -29.86 3.24
C GLU A 508 10.26 -31.19 3.92
N HIS A 509 9.20 -31.20 4.74
CA HIS A 509 8.62 -32.46 5.16
C HIS A 509 7.99 -33.13 3.95
N THR A 510 8.74 -33.98 3.27
CA THR A 510 8.18 -34.96 2.34
C THR A 510 7.37 -35.95 3.15
N SER A 511 6.10 -35.67 3.31
CA SER A 511 5.11 -36.62 3.83
C SER A 511 4.53 -37.50 2.71
#